data_eac0a236d89d48d66ebe4e8bc5bc0d38
#
_entry.id   eac0a236d89d48d66ebe4e8bc5bc0d38
#
_cell.length_a   1.000
_cell.length_b   1.000
_cell.length_c   1.000
_cell.angle_alpha   90.00
_cell.angle_beta   90.00
_cell.angle_gamma   90.00
#
_symmetry.space_group_name_H-M   'P 1'
#
loop_
_entity.id
_entity.type
_entity.pdbx_description
1 polymer ?
#
loop_
_entity_poly.entity_id
_entity_poly.type
_entity_poly.pdbx_seq_one_letter_code
_entity_poly.pdbx_strand_id
1 'polypeptide(L)'
;MPEISQDARFMGTVTAQSMHEMQNILAIIRESAGLMGDILKVNSRVEFKHKPNMVRTLENITFQVDRGKGLLDATSRLAHTPDADLLECCDLTAFSRTLGKLADRYVRLKGISLNLTVPSTALPVSMGALQVLMGGYRAMQWAVGTGAKEGELRAYLEAGTDFHVLTITPPQGVTPDQDKVPDLSVMLEPGRAQWDGRCLRLFFPVQR
;
A
#
# COMPACT_ATOMS: atom_id res chain seq x y z
N MET A 1 3.61 -27.33 0.00
CA MET A 1 3.39 -25.93 -0.40
C MET A 1 2.35 -25.89 -1.49
N PRO A 2 1.35 -25.02 -1.50
CA PRO A 2 0.47 -24.89 -2.66
C PRO A 2 1.30 -24.36 -3.83
N GLU A 3 1.36 -25.12 -4.89
CA GLU A 3 1.98 -24.73 -6.16
C GLU A 3 1.22 -23.52 -6.71
N ILE A 4 1.92 -22.40 -6.91
CA ILE A 4 1.29 -21.20 -7.49
C ILE A 4 0.78 -21.58 -8.87
N SER A 5 -0.52 -21.43 -9.10
CA SER A 5 -1.16 -21.85 -10.34
C SER A 5 -0.54 -21.11 -11.54
N GLN A 6 -0.48 -21.76 -12.70
CA GLN A 6 -0.02 -21.12 -13.95
C GLN A 6 -0.81 -19.85 -14.27
N ASP A 7 -2.11 -19.85 -13.93
CA ASP A 7 -3.00 -18.69 -14.09
C ASP A 7 -2.55 -17.48 -13.26
N ALA A 8 -2.14 -17.72 -12.00
CA ALA A 8 -1.64 -16.63 -11.13
C ALA A 8 -0.34 -16.02 -11.67
N ARG A 9 0.58 -16.86 -12.19
CA ARG A 9 1.82 -16.40 -12.85
C ARG A 9 1.53 -15.62 -14.12
N PHE A 10 0.61 -16.11 -14.96
CA PHE A 10 0.18 -15.41 -16.17
C PHE A 10 -0.42 -14.05 -15.85
N MET A 11 -1.36 -14.00 -14.89
CA MET A 11 -1.97 -12.75 -14.44
C MET A 11 -0.92 -11.76 -13.89
N GLY A 12 0.03 -12.26 -13.11
CA GLY A 12 1.14 -11.46 -12.60
C GLY A 12 1.97 -10.85 -13.73
N THR A 13 2.36 -11.65 -14.71
CA THR A 13 3.16 -11.21 -15.87
C THR A 13 2.44 -10.13 -16.69
N VAL A 14 1.17 -10.37 -17.05
CA VAL A 14 0.37 -9.39 -17.82
C VAL A 14 0.17 -8.11 -17.04
N THR A 15 -0.11 -8.22 -15.73
CA THR A 15 -0.27 -7.08 -14.85
C THR A 15 1.01 -6.25 -14.77
N ALA A 16 2.18 -6.91 -14.58
CA ALA A 16 3.47 -6.23 -14.53
C ALA A 16 3.77 -5.46 -15.83
N GLN A 17 3.55 -6.09 -16.99
CA GLN A 17 3.76 -5.45 -18.30
C GLN A 17 2.85 -4.22 -18.47
N SER A 18 1.56 -4.35 -18.14
CA SER A 18 0.61 -3.24 -18.21
C SER A 18 1.00 -2.10 -17.26
N MET A 19 1.54 -2.40 -16.08
CA MET A 19 2.00 -1.39 -15.13
C MET A 19 3.21 -0.61 -15.68
N HIS A 20 4.16 -1.28 -16.35
CA HIS A 20 5.30 -0.60 -16.97
C HIS A 20 4.86 0.35 -18.09
N GLU A 21 3.90 -0.04 -18.92
CA GLU A 21 3.35 0.84 -19.96
C GLU A 21 2.64 2.06 -19.37
N MET A 22 1.82 1.86 -18.33
CA MET A 22 1.18 2.96 -17.62
C MET A 22 2.19 3.90 -16.94
N GLN A 23 3.30 3.39 -16.41
CA GLN A 23 4.39 4.23 -15.89
C GLN A 23 4.98 5.13 -16.96
N ASN A 24 5.19 4.61 -18.19
CA ASN A 24 5.68 5.38 -19.32
C ASN A 24 4.70 6.49 -19.71
N ILE A 25 3.40 6.20 -19.76
CA ILE A 25 2.35 7.20 -20.03
C ILE A 25 2.39 8.31 -18.97
N LEU A 26 2.46 7.96 -17.70
CA LEU A 26 2.54 8.94 -16.62
C LEU A 26 3.82 9.79 -16.70
N ALA A 27 4.95 9.20 -17.11
CA ALA A 27 6.20 9.93 -17.31
C ALA A 27 6.05 11.00 -18.39
N ILE A 28 5.42 10.68 -19.53
CA ILE A 28 5.15 11.62 -20.62
C ILE A 28 4.22 12.77 -20.14
N ILE A 29 3.18 12.46 -19.39
CA ILE A 29 2.26 13.48 -18.84
C ILE A 29 3.02 14.41 -17.89
N ARG A 30 3.88 13.87 -17.03
CA ARG A 30 4.70 14.65 -16.10
C ARG A 30 5.66 15.58 -16.81
N GLU A 31 6.35 15.07 -17.83
CA GLU A 31 7.30 15.84 -18.64
C GLU A 31 6.58 16.98 -19.37
N SER A 32 5.42 16.69 -19.96
CA SER A 32 4.60 17.71 -20.65
C SER A 32 4.12 18.79 -19.68
N ALA A 33 3.64 18.42 -18.50
CA ALA A 33 3.22 19.37 -17.47
C ALA A 33 4.42 20.21 -16.96
N GLY A 34 5.59 19.59 -16.80
CA GLY A 34 6.82 20.25 -16.41
C GLY A 34 7.26 21.30 -17.44
N LEU A 35 7.26 20.94 -18.73
CA LEU A 35 7.57 21.86 -19.82
C LEU A 35 6.63 23.08 -19.85
N MET A 36 5.32 22.87 -19.67
CA MET A 36 4.36 23.97 -19.56
C MET A 36 4.64 24.86 -18.34
N GLY A 37 5.01 24.27 -17.20
CA GLY A 37 5.43 25.01 -16.01
C GLY A 37 6.68 25.87 -16.25
N ASP A 38 7.67 25.34 -16.96
CA ASP A 38 8.90 26.05 -17.29
C ASP A 38 8.65 27.19 -18.29
N ILE A 39 7.77 26.98 -19.28
CA ILE A 39 7.33 28.07 -20.19
C ILE A 39 6.68 29.20 -19.39
N LEU A 40 5.84 28.89 -18.41
CA LEU A 40 5.22 29.91 -17.55
C LEU A 40 6.24 30.65 -16.67
N LYS A 41 7.28 29.96 -16.18
CA LYS A 41 8.36 30.58 -15.39
C LYS A 41 9.23 31.51 -16.24
N VAL A 42 9.65 31.08 -17.44
CA VAL A 42 10.43 31.92 -18.38
C VAL A 42 9.65 33.17 -18.75
N ASN A 43 8.33 33.04 -18.94
CA ASN A 43 7.44 34.16 -19.24
C ASN A 43 6.81 34.76 -17.97
N SER A 44 7.54 34.80 -16.87
CA SER A 44 7.03 35.26 -15.56
C SER A 44 6.55 36.72 -15.58
N ARG A 45 7.13 37.57 -16.46
CA ARG A 45 6.76 39.00 -16.62
C ARG A 45 5.46 39.19 -17.44
N VAL A 46 5.00 38.16 -18.14
CA VAL A 46 3.74 38.21 -18.90
C VAL A 46 2.57 37.89 -17.97
N GLU A 47 1.77 38.89 -17.69
CA GLU A 47 0.58 38.74 -16.85
C GLU A 47 -0.65 38.52 -17.73
N PHE A 48 -1.44 37.51 -17.38
CA PHE A 48 -2.75 37.23 -17.94
C PHE A 48 -3.70 36.68 -16.87
N LYS A 49 -4.99 36.97 -17.02
CA LYS A 49 -6.05 36.70 -16.03
C LYS A 49 -6.04 35.28 -15.45
N HIS A 50 -5.68 34.26 -16.23
CA HIS A 50 -5.78 32.85 -15.84
C HIS A 50 -4.43 32.23 -15.45
N LYS A 51 -3.33 32.97 -15.42
CA LYS A 51 -2.00 32.45 -15.07
C LYS A 51 -1.97 31.72 -13.71
N PRO A 52 -2.53 32.27 -12.60
CA PRO A 52 -2.54 31.56 -11.32
C PRO A 52 -3.30 30.22 -11.37
N ASN A 53 -4.39 30.17 -12.13
CA ASN A 53 -5.15 28.93 -12.31
C ASN A 53 -4.37 27.88 -13.10
N MET A 54 -3.61 28.28 -14.14
CA MET A 54 -2.75 27.37 -14.91
C MET A 54 -1.67 26.79 -14.03
N VAL A 55 -0.96 27.61 -13.24
CA VAL A 55 0.06 27.15 -12.30
C VAL A 55 -0.50 26.09 -11.36
N ARG A 56 -1.62 26.41 -10.69
CA ARG A 56 -2.28 25.47 -9.78
C ARG A 56 -2.74 24.17 -10.46
N THR A 57 -3.21 24.28 -11.72
CA THR A 57 -3.61 23.09 -12.50
C THR A 57 -2.41 22.20 -12.81
N LEU A 58 -1.28 22.76 -13.19
CA LEU A 58 -0.04 22.01 -13.46
C LEU A 58 0.51 21.35 -12.20
N GLU A 59 0.49 22.04 -11.06
CA GLU A 59 0.85 21.46 -9.76
C GLU A 59 -0.06 20.26 -9.41
N ASN A 60 -1.36 20.41 -9.66
CA ASN A 60 -2.33 19.34 -9.44
C ASN A 60 -2.07 18.13 -10.37
N ILE A 61 -1.78 18.36 -11.65
CA ILE A 61 -1.43 17.31 -12.59
C ILE A 61 -0.17 16.57 -12.09
N THR A 62 0.88 17.29 -11.75
CA THR A 62 2.13 16.70 -11.23
C THR A 62 1.87 15.86 -9.98
N PHE A 63 1.09 16.39 -9.03
CA PHE A 63 0.72 15.66 -7.82
C PHE A 63 -0.03 14.36 -8.13
N GLN A 64 -1.02 14.39 -9.04
CA GLN A 64 -1.78 13.18 -9.41
C GLN A 64 -0.92 12.16 -10.18
N VAL A 65 0.00 12.62 -11.01
CA VAL A 65 0.96 11.75 -11.70
C VAL A 65 1.87 11.05 -10.70
N ASP A 66 2.45 11.76 -9.74
CA ASP A 66 3.33 11.18 -8.72
C ASP A 66 2.57 10.16 -7.84
N ARG A 67 1.31 10.48 -7.50
CA ARG A 67 0.43 9.54 -6.81
C ARG A 67 0.15 8.29 -7.64
N GLY A 68 -0.18 8.46 -8.92
CA GLY A 68 -0.41 7.36 -9.87
C GLY A 68 0.81 6.45 -10.00
N LYS A 69 2.00 7.04 -10.17
CA LYS A 69 3.26 6.31 -10.20
C LYS A 69 3.48 5.48 -8.94
N GLY A 70 3.26 6.06 -7.76
CA GLY A 70 3.40 5.34 -6.50
C GLY A 70 2.45 4.14 -6.37
N LEU A 71 1.24 4.23 -6.92
CA LEU A 71 0.30 3.11 -6.94
C LEU A 71 0.73 2.03 -7.94
N LEU A 72 1.22 2.42 -9.12
CA LEU A 72 1.71 1.48 -10.13
C LEU A 72 2.94 0.72 -9.62
N ASP A 73 3.88 1.39 -8.94
CA ASP A 73 5.03 0.75 -8.31
C ASP A 73 4.60 -0.29 -7.26
N ALA A 74 3.59 0.03 -6.45
CA ALA A 74 3.05 -0.90 -5.45
C ALA A 74 2.36 -2.11 -6.10
N THR A 75 1.60 -1.89 -7.18
CA THR A 75 0.91 -2.95 -7.92
C THR A 75 1.90 -3.83 -8.69
N SER A 76 2.95 -3.24 -9.27
CA SER A 76 4.03 -3.99 -9.92
C SER A 76 4.74 -4.91 -8.93
N ARG A 77 5.05 -4.42 -7.72
CA ARG A 77 5.62 -5.26 -6.66
C ARG A 77 4.70 -6.43 -6.30
N LEU A 78 3.40 -6.18 -6.18
CA LEU A 78 2.42 -7.24 -5.93
C LEU A 78 2.41 -8.28 -7.06
N ALA A 79 2.47 -7.84 -8.32
CA ALA A 79 2.45 -8.73 -9.48
C ALA A 79 3.69 -9.65 -9.55
N HIS A 80 4.84 -9.18 -9.02
CA HIS A 80 6.08 -9.97 -8.96
C HIS A 80 6.23 -10.81 -7.67
N THR A 81 5.32 -10.68 -6.69
CA THR A 81 5.42 -11.51 -5.46
C THR A 81 5.33 -13.00 -5.71
N PRO A 82 4.56 -13.53 -6.69
CA PRO A 82 4.55 -14.95 -6.97
C PRO A 82 5.91 -15.52 -7.42
N ASP A 83 6.75 -14.68 -8.06
CA ASP A 83 8.10 -15.08 -8.47
C ASP A 83 9.08 -15.03 -7.29
N ALA A 84 8.85 -14.14 -6.33
CA ALA A 84 9.66 -13.95 -5.13
C ALA A 84 9.28 -14.90 -3.98
N ASP A 85 8.09 -15.50 -4.00
CA ASP A 85 7.62 -16.44 -2.95
C ASP A 85 8.39 -17.76 -2.91
N LEU A 86 9.28 -18.00 -3.89
CA LEU A 86 10.28 -19.05 -3.79
C LEU A 86 11.31 -18.79 -2.66
N LEU A 87 11.37 -17.57 -2.16
CA LEU A 87 12.29 -17.14 -1.12
C LEU A 87 11.54 -17.04 0.22
N GLU A 88 10.98 -17.95 0.82
CA GLU A 88 10.32 -18.03 2.15
C GLU A 88 10.66 -16.89 3.16
N CYS A 89 11.09 -15.73 2.66
CA CYS A 89 11.49 -14.55 3.44
C CYS A 89 11.28 -13.24 2.67
N CYS A 90 10.92 -12.18 3.41
CA CYS A 90 10.80 -10.84 2.82
C CYS A 90 11.10 -9.73 3.82
N ASP A 91 11.31 -8.49 3.34
CA ASP A 91 11.41 -7.31 4.18
C ASP A 91 10.02 -6.74 4.51
N LEU A 92 9.57 -6.98 5.73
CA LEU A 92 8.28 -6.52 6.23
C LEU A 92 8.11 -4.99 6.15
N THR A 93 9.18 -4.22 6.34
CA THR A 93 9.15 -2.75 6.20
C THR A 93 8.80 -2.32 4.78
N ALA A 94 9.48 -2.90 3.78
CA ALA A 94 9.22 -2.59 2.37
C ALA A 94 7.81 -3.00 1.95
N PHE A 95 7.36 -4.18 2.38
CA PHE A 95 6.02 -4.68 2.05
C PHE A 95 4.92 -3.95 2.83
N SER A 96 5.15 -3.50 4.05
CA SER A 96 4.18 -2.65 4.78
C SER A 96 3.98 -1.30 4.09
N ARG A 97 5.03 -0.68 3.53
CA ARG A 97 4.88 0.53 2.70
C ARG A 97 4.07 0.27 1.43
N THR A 98 4.29 -0.86 0.78
CA THR A 98 3.51 -1.29 -0.39
C THR A 98 2.05 -1.51 -0.01
N LEU A 99 1.79 -2.20 1.09
CA LEU A 99 0.46 -2.43 1.66
C LEU A 99 -0.28 -1.11 1.91
N GLY A 100 0.39 -0.12 2.53
CA GLY A 100 -0.20 1.20 2.76
C GLY A 100 -0.67 1.88 1.47
N LYS A 101 0.13 1.84 0.40
CA LYS A 101 -0.24 2.40 -0.91
C LYS A 101 -1.44 1.68 -1.55
N LEU A 102 -1.48 0.34 -1.46
CA LEU A 102 -2.57 -0.47 -2.01
C LEU A 102 -3.87 -0.28 -1.22
N ALA A 103 -3.80 -0.19 0.11
CA ALA A 103 -4.96 -0.05 0.98
C ALA A 103 -5.52 1.38 1.03
N ASP A 104 -4.71 2.42 0.80
CA ASP A 104 -5.10 3.84 0.93
C ASP A 104 -6.39 4.16 0.16
N ARG A 105 -6.51 3.70 -1.11
CA ARG A 105 -7.73 3.96 -1.89
C ARG A 105 -8.94 3.28 -1.30
N TYR A 106 -8.82 2.03 -0.85
CA TYR A 106 -9.92 1.29 -0.24
C TYR A 106 -10.41 1.99 1.02
N VAL A 107 -9.47 2.40 1.89
CA VAL A 107 -9.77 3.09 3.15
C VAL A 107 -10.45 4.44 2.88
N ARG A 108 -9.92 5.23 1.94
CA ARG A 108 -10.51 6.53 1.55
C ARG A 108 -11.91 6.41 0.93
N LEU A 109 -12.20 5.35 0.18
CA LEU A 109 -13.55 5.11 -0.36
C LEU A 109 -14.59 4.86 0.74
N LYS A 110 -14.14 4.51 1.96
CA LYS A 110 -14.97 4.39 3.17
C LYS A 110 -15.05 5.69 3.99
N GLY A 111 -14.51 6.80 3.48
CA GLY A 111 -14.48 8.08 4.21
C GLY A 111 -13.41 8.14 5.32
N ILE A 112 -12.47 7.20 5.35
CA ILE A 112 -11.46 7.04 6.40
C ILE A 112 -10.10 7.44 5.85
N SER A 113 -9.24 8.05 6.67
CA SER A 113 -7.82 8.26 6.36
C SER A 113 -6.98 7.09 6.87
N LEU A 114 -5.90 6.76 6.16
CA LEU A 114 -4.92 5.76 6.59
C LEU A 114 -3.66 6.47 7.10
N ASN A 115 -3.28 6.18 8.34
CA ASN A 115 -2.02 6.60 8.94
C ASN A 115 -1.17 5.37 9.24
N LEU A 116 -0.18 5.11 8.39
CA LEU A 116 0.73 3.97 8.52
C LEU A 116 2.13 4.46 8.85
N THR A 117 2.63 4.11 10.02
CA THR A 117 4.00 4.36 10.46
C THR A 117 4.84 3.10 10.34
N VAL A 118 5.95 3.18 9.60
CA VAL A 118 6.91 2.08 9.46
C VAL A 118 8.33 2.58 9.76
N PRO A 119 9.20 1.75 10.35
CA PRO A 119 10.59 2.12 10.62
C PRO A 119 11.37 2.37 9.31
N SER A 120 12.52 3.02 9.42
CA SER A 120 13.46 3.19 8.30
C SER A 120 14.29 1.95 8.01
N THR A 121 14.51 1.11 9.04
CA THR A 121 15.30 -0.13 8.97
C THR A 121 14.50 -1.26 8.34
N ALA A 122 15.17 -2.14 7.59
CA ALA A 122 14.58 -3.38 7.09
C ALA A 122 14.26 -4.32 8.26
N LEU A 123 13.13 -5.01 8.17
CA LEU A 123 12.69 -6.00 9.15
C LEU A 123 12.45 -7.34 8.44
N PRO A 124 13.47 -8.19 8.33
CA PRO A 124 13.35 -9.47 7.63
C PRO A 124 12.48 -10.45 8.41
N VAL A 125 11.57 -11.11 7.69
CA VAL A 125 10.64 -12.12 8.22
C VAL A 125 10.72 -13.42 7.45
N SER A 126 10.50 -14.55 8.13
CA SER A 126 10.44 -15.89 7.54
C SER A 126 9.03 -16.18 7.00
N MET A 127 8.58 -15.35 6.05
CA MET A 127 7.28 -15.46 5.38
C MET A 127 7.38 -14.94 3.96
N GLY A 128 6.60 -15.52 3.04
CA GLY A 128 6.50 -15.06 1.66
C GLY A 128 5.86 -13.68 1.53
N ALA A 129 6.33 -12.91 0.57
CA ALA A 129 5.89 -11.54 0.33
C ALA A 129 4.39 -11.44 0.02
N LEU A 130 3.85 -12.36 -0.78
CA LEU A 130 2.42 -12.41 -1.11
C LEU A 130 1.57 -12.65 0.13
N GLN A 131 2.01 -13.57 1.00
CA GLN A 131 1.32 -13.89 2.25
C GLN A 131 1.26 -12.67 3.19
N VAL A 132 2.38 -11.95 3.35
CA VAL A 132 2.43 -10.71 4.13
C VAL A 132 1.46 -9.66 3.57
N LEU A 133 1.45 -9.45 2.26
CA LEU A 133 0.55 -8.49 1.61
C LEU A 133 -0.91 -8.88 1.73
N MET A 134 -1.25 -10.14 1.49
CA MET A 134 -2.63 -10.65 1.59
C MET A 134 -3.15 -10.54 3.02
N GLY A 135 -2.40 -11.03 4.00
CA GLY A 135 -2.76 -10.97 5.41
C GLY A 135 -2.92 -9.54 5.90
N GLY A 136 -1.95 -8.67 5.60
CA GLY A 136 -2.01 -7.26 5.96
C GLY A 136 -3.18 -6.51 5.30
N TYR A 137 -3.44 -6.75 4.02
CA TYR A 137 -4.55 -6.12 3.30
C TYR A 137 -5.91 -6.56 3.86
N ARG A 138 -6.10 -7.85 4.12
CA ARG A 138 -7.31 -8.40 4.75
C ARG A 138 -7.50 -7.85 6.16
N ALA A 139 -6.43 -7.72 6.93
CA ALA A 139 -6.48 -7.12 8.26
C ALA A 139 -6.93 -5.66 8.23
N MET A 140 -6.43 -4.86 7.27
CA MET A 140 -6.90 -3.48 7.08
C MET A 140 -8.36 -3.41 6.64
N GLN A 141 -8.79 -4.30 5.73
CA GLN A 141 -10.20 -4.40 5.33
C GLN A 141 -11.10 -4.75 6.52
N TRP A 142 -10.66 -5.69 7.35
CA TRP A 142 -11.37 -6.10 8.56
C TRP A 142 -11.48 -4.93 9.57
N ALA A 143 -10.38 -4.21 9.81
CA ALA A 143 -10.34 -3.11 10.75
C ALA A 143 -11.21 -1.91 10.35
N VAL A 144 -11.40 -1.67 9.06
CA VAL A 144 -12.31 -0.62 8.56
C VAL A 144 -13.77 -1.03 8.77
N GLY A 145 -14.08 -2.35 8.76
CA GLY A 145 -15.42 -2.86 9.02
C GLY A 145 -16.50 -2.38 8.06
N THR A 146 -17.75 -2.58 8.49
CA THR A 146 -18.95 -2.08 7.81
C THR A 146 -19.54 -0.94 8.64
N GLY A 147 -19.54 0.28 8.10
CA GLY A 147 -20.29 1.38 8.72
C GLY A 147 -19.46 2.56 9.23
N ALA A 148 -18.14 2.52 9.17
CA ALA A 148 -17.34 3.71 9.40
C ALA A 148 -17.66 4.77 8.33
N LYS A 149 -18.01 5.97 8.77
CA LYS A 149 -18.30 7.10 7.86
C LYS A 149 -17.20 8.15 7.87
N GLU A 150 -16.40 8.18 8.94
CA GLU A 150 -15.34 9.15 9.20
C GLU A 150 -14.30 8.54 10.14
N GLY A 151 -13.07 9.06 10.14
CA GLY A 151 -12.04 8.70 11.10
C GLY A 151 -10.70 8.35 10.48
N GLU A 152 -9.84 7.79 11.31
CA GLU A 152 -8.47 7.41 10.96
C GLU A 152 -8.22 5.95 11.32
N LEU A 153 -7.81 5.16 10.32
CA LEU A 153 -7.22 3.83 10.53
C LEU A 153 -5.74 4.03 10.82
N ARG A 154 -5.32 3.70 12.04
CA ARG A 154 -3.91 3.81 12.44
C ARG A 154 -3.25 2.45 12.38
N ALA A 155 -2.07 2.42 11.79
CA ALA A 155 -1.24 1.23 11.77
C ALA A 155 0.21 1.61 12.04
N TYR A 156 0.93 0.78 12.80
CA TYR A 156 2.36 0.98 13.04
C TYR A 156 3.07 -0.36 13.14
N LEU A 157 4.29 -0.37 12.60
CA LEU A 157 5.14 -1.55 12.55
C LEU A 157 6.28 -1.40 13.56
N GLU A 158 6.45 -2.41 14.41
CA GLU A 158 7.48 -2.46 15.45
C GLU A 158 8.38 -3.68 15.27
N ALA A 159 9.67 -3.46 15.53
CA ALA A 159 10.65 -4.52 15.60
C ALA A 159 10.53 -5.28 16.93
N GLY A 160 10.61 -6.60 16.86
CA GLY A 160 10.70 -7.47 18.04
C GLY A 160 11.78 -8.53 17.85
N THR A 161 12.05 -9.31 18.89
CA THR A 161 13.11 -10.33 18.90
C THR A 161 12.72 -11.63 18.21
N ASP A 162 11.50 -12.11 18.45
CA ASP A 162 10.98 -13.35 17.86
C ASP A 162 9.93 -13.06 16.77
N PHE A 163 9.21 -11.97 16.92
CA PHE A 163 8.20 -11.50 15.96
C PHE A 163 8.30 -9.99 15.76
N HIS A 164 8.26 -9.53 14.54
CA HIS A 164 7.89 -8.15 14.24
C HIS A 164 6.37 -8.02 14.28
N VAL A 165 5.87 -6.88 14.72
CA VAL A 165 4.43 -6.70 14.97
C VAL A 165 3.88 -5.51 14.19
N LEU A 166 2.87 -5.76 13.36
CA LEU A 166 2.06 -4.71 12.76
C LEU A 166 0.78 -4.56 13.59
N THR A 167 0.66 -3.46 14.30
CA THR A 167 -0.52 -3.12 15.09
C THR A 167 -1.45 -2.24 14.27
N ILE A 168 -2.72 -2.62 14.19
CA ILE A 168 -3.77 -1.92 13.45
C ILE A 168 -4.87 -1.53 14.43
N THR A 169 -5.13 -0.22 14.55
CA THR A 169 -6.20 0.32 15.39
C THR A 169 -7.34 0.77 14.49
N PRO A 170 -8.53 0.16 14.62
CA PRO A 170 -9.72 0.57 13.88
C PRO A 170 -10.09 2.04 14.13
N PRO A 171 -10.79 2.70 13.21
CA PRO A 171 -11.35 4.02 13.44
C PRO A 171 -12.29 4.04 14.63
N GLN A 172 -12.40 5.17 15.29
CA GLN A 172 -13.28 5.34 16.43
C GLN A 172 -14.75 5.06 16.04
N GLY A 173 -15.48 4.32 16.88
CA GLY A 173 -16.87 3.95 16.60
C GLY A 173 -17.06 2.77 15.65
N VAL A 174 -15.98 2.17 15.14
CA VAL A 174 -16.03 0.93 14.37
C VAL A 174 -15.87 -0.26 15.28
N THR A 175 -16.78 -1.22 15.18
CA THR A 175 -16.68 -2.53 15.84
C THR A 175 -16.41 -3.59 14.77
N PRO A 176 -15.17 -4.04 14.62
CA PRO A 176 -14.86 -5.08 13.65
C PRO A 176 -15.44 -6.43 14.05
N ASP A 177 -15.68 -7.28 13.07
CA ASP A 177 -16.19 -8.64 13.27
C ASP A 177 -15.10 -9.54 13.88
N GLN A 178 -15.20 -9.83 15.16
CA GLN A 178 -14.19 -10.58 15.91
C GLN A 178 -14.11 -12.06 15.48
N ASP A 179 -15.19 -12.63 14.93
CA ASP A 179 -15.24 -14.03 14.51
C ASP A 179 -14.35 -14.31 13.29
N LYS A 180 -13.88 -13.26 12.60
CA LYS A 180 -12.96 -13.38 11.47
C LYS A 180 -11.47 -13.31 11.84
N VAL A 181 -11.12 -13.07 13.09
CA VAL A 181 -9.71 -13.02 13.53
C VAL A 181 -9.01 -14.39 13.39
N PRO A 182 -9.65 -15.54 13.70
CA PRO A 182 -9.05 -16.85 13.43
C PRO A 182 -8.68 -17.07 11.97
N ASP A 183 -9.51 -16.63 11.02
CA ASP A 183 -9.22 -16.74 9.58
C ASP A 183 -7.98 -15.93 9.19
N LEU A 184 -7.77 -14.75 9.79
CA LEU A 184 -6.56 -13.96 9.60
C LEU A 184 -5.33 -14.67 10.15
N SER A 185 -5.44 -15.36 11.29
CA SER A 185 -4.34 -16.15 11.84
C SER A 185 -3.94 -17.30 10.92
N VAL A 186 -4.90 -18.05 10.38
CA VAL A 186 -4.63 -19.13 9.43
C VAL A 186 -3.94 -18.61 8.17
N MET A 187 -4.38 -17.46 7.66
CA MET A 187 -3.78 -16.82 6.48
C MET A 187 -2.32 -16.38 6.72
N LEU A 188 -1.98 -16.05 7.96
CA LEU A 188 -0.65 -15.56 8.36
C LEU A 188 0.29 -16.68 8.85
N GLU A 189 -0.11 -17.93 8.89
CA GLU A 189 0.74 -19.02 9.37
C GLU A 189 2.07 -19.09 8.59
N PRO A 190 3.26 -19.13 9.25
CA PRO A 190 3.55 -19.38 10.68
C PRO A 190 3.41 -18.15 11.60
N GLY A 191 3.04 -16.99 11.10
CA GLY A 191 2.65 -15.84 11.92
C GLY A 191 1.26 -16.04 12.53
N ARG A 192 0.71 -14.99 13.14
CA ARG A 192 -0.63 -15.03 13.73
C ARG A 192 -1.26 -13.66 13.83
N ALA A 193 -2.59 -13.61 13.99
CA ALA A 193 -3.34 -12.41 14.30
C ALA A 193 -3.95 -12.51 15.71
N GLN A 194 -3.97 -11.42 16.45
CA GLN A 194 -4.57 -11.34 17.78
C GLN A 194 -5.32 -10.02 17.94
N TRP A 195 -6.57 -10.12 18.38
CA TRP A 195 -7.40 -8.98 18.74
C TRP A 195 -7.49 -8.86 20.27
N ASP A 196 -7.24 -7.67 20.83
CA ASP A 196 -7.30 -7.45 22.28
C ASP A 196 -8.52 -6.62 22.71
N GLY A 197 -9.50 -6.44 21.84
CA GLY A 197 -10.68 -5.61 22.06
C GLY A 197 -10.49 -4.16 21.63
N ARG A 198 -9.26 -3.74 21.30
CA ARG A 198 -8.91 -2.36 20.94
C ARG A 198 -8.09 -2.25 19.67
N CYS A 199 -7.13 -3.12 19.48
CA CYS A 199 -6.29 -3.18 18.29
C CYS A 199 -6.05 -4.62 17.85
N LEU A 200 -5.83 -4.78 16.55
CA LEU A 200 -5.42 -6.03 15.92
C LEU A 200 -3.90 -6.02 15.79
N ARG A 201 -3.24 -7.05 16.31
CA ARG A 201 -1.81 -7.28 16.16
C ARG A 201 -1.56 -8.44 15.22
N LEU A 202 -0.76 -8.21 14.20
CA LEU A 202 -0.26 -9.23 13.29
C LEU A 202 1.20 -9.50 13.64
N PHE A 203 1.52 -10.75 13.95
CA PHE A 203 2.84 -11.20 14.36
C PHE A 203 3.51 -11.91 13.19
N PHE A 204 4.69 -11.43 12.80
CA PHE A 204 5.48 -11.96 11.71
C PHE A 204 6.80 -12.52 12.27
N PRO A 205 7.09 -13.81 12.08
CA PRO A 205 8.29 -14.42 12.65
C PRO A 205 9.56 -13.80 12.06
N VAL A 206 10.49 -13.43 12.94
CA VAL A 206 11.77 -12.85 12.54
C VAL A 206 12.60 -13.89 11.78
N GLN A 207 13.20 -13.50 10.68
CA GLN A 207 14.18 -14.34 9.97
C GLN A 207 15.45 -14.41 10.81
N ARG A 208 15.85 -15.62 11.22
CA ARG A 208 17.11 -15.92 11.94
C ARG A 208 18.22 -16.26 10.97
#